data_ec65dfa8079624caccb727585a22155c
#
_entry.id   ec65dfa8079624caccb727585a22155c
#
_cell.length_a   1.000
_cell.length_b   1.000
_cell.length_c   1.000
_cell.angle_alpha   90.00
_cell.angle_beta   90.00
_cell.angle_gamma   90.00
#
_symmetry.space_group_name_H-M   'P 1'
#
loop_
_entity.id
_entity.type
_entity.pdbx_description
1 polymer ?
#
loop_
_entity_poly.entity_id
_entity_poly.type
_entity_poly.pdbx_seq_one_letter_code
_entity_poly.pdbx_strand_id
1 'polypeptide(L)'
;MGLQPGERVMIVTDEPCRTIGQAMHQLVKELGNEVRFMEIPPRKTHGEEPPDDVARFMKTVDVVLCPTSKSMTHTNAKREAQALGVRVATLPGVTEDMMVRCMNADYHKIAEMTNKLGDMLEKTKKVRITSAAGTDLTMPIEGRKAIRSHGLFREKGKGGNLPTGEAFVAPIEEHSNGLAVIDGSMAGIGVLTSQIGRASCRERV
;
A
#
# COMPACT_ATOMS: atom_id res chain seq x y z
N MET A 1 -11.99 1.18 -5.96
CA MET A 1 -11.85 0.23 -7.08
C MET A 1 -12.75 0.61 -8.27
N GLY A 2 -13.95 1.18 -8.04
CA GLY A 2 -14.89 1.55 -9.11
C GLY A 2 -15.32 0.31 -9.90
N LEU A 3 -15.92 -0.66 -9.21
CA LEU A 3 -16.46 -1.87 -9.83
C LEU A 3 -17.49 -1.50 -10.89
N GLN A 4 -17.42 -2.18 -12.03
CA GLN A 4 -18.39 -2.06 -13.11
C GLN A 4 -19.33 -3.29 -13.10
N PRO A 5 -20.57 -3.16 -13.56
CA PRO A 5 -21.47 -4.30 -13.71
C PRO A 5 -20.84 -5.40 -14.58
N GLY A 6 -20.97 -6.64 -14.12
CA GLY A 6 -20.45 -7.82 -14.83
C GLY A 6 -18.96 -8.12 -14.63
N GLU A 7 -18.22 -7.30 -13.87
CA GLU A 7 -16.83 -7.64 -13.51
C GLU A 7 -16.80 -8.80 -12.52
N ARG A 8 -15.84 -9.69 -12.72
CA ARG A 8 -15.55 -10.80 -11.83
C ARG A 8 -14.60 -10.35 -10.75
N VAL A 9 -14.97 -10.57 -9.50
CA VAL A 9 -14.20 -10.13 -8.33
C VAL A 9 -13.68 -11.35 -7.57
N MET A 10 -12.47 -11.27 -7.08
CA MET A 10 -11.91 -12.25 -6.16
C MET A 10 -11.56 -11.56 -4.84
N ILE A 11 -11.95 -12.17 -3.74
CA ILE A 11 -11.53 -11.75 -2.40
C ILE A 11 -10.62 -12.83 -1.84
N VAL A 12 -9.41 -12.41 -1.46
CA VAL A 12 -8.42 -13.25 -0.79
C VAL A 12 -8.28 -12.75 0.63
N THR A 13 -8.60 -13.58 1.61
CA THR A 13 -8.50 -13.20 3.03
C THR A 13 -7.82 -14.30 3.83
N ASP A 14 -7.51 -14.02 5.08
CA ASP A 14 -7.03 -14.99 6.06
C ASP A 14 -7.85 -14.89 7.36
N GLU A 15 -7.66 -15.83 8.26
CA GLU A 15 -8.45 -15.92 9.50
C GLU A 15 -8.51 -14.59 10.29
N PRO A 16 -7.40 -13.84 10.50
CA PRO A 16 -7.47 -12.56 11.23
C PRO A 16 -8.29 -11.46 10.52
N CYS A 17 -8.42 -11.52 9.20
CA CYS A 17 -9.16 -10.52 8.40
C CYS A 17 -10.48 -11.06 7.83
N ARG A 18 -10.93 -12.26 8.25
CA ARG A 18 -12.11 -12.96 7.73
C ARG A 18 -13.36 -12.10 7.73
N THR A 19 -13.68 -11.43 8.84
CA THR A 19 -14.88 -10.59 8.99
C THR A 19 -14.92 -9.51 7.91
N ILE A 20 -13.79 -8.85 7.66
CA ILE A 20 -13.68 -7.81 6.63
C ILE A 20 -13.82 -8.43 5.23
N GLY A 21 -13.18 -9.57 4.99
CA GLY A 21 -13.31 -10.31 3.73
C GLY A 21 -14.77 -10.71 3.44
N GLN A 22 -15.49 -11.19 4.44
CA GLN A 22 -16.91 -11.56 4.33
C GLN A 22 -17.80 -10.34 4.05
N ALA A 23 -17.56 -9.22 4.74
CA ALA A 23 -18.29 -7.98 4.48
C ALA A 23 -18.08 -7.47 3.04
N MET A 24 -16.86 -7.52 2.54
CA MET A 24 -16.55 -7.18 1.14
C MET A 24 -17.23 -8.15 0.17
N HIS A 25 -17.24 -9.44 0.46
CA HIS A 25 -17.90 -10.45 -0.37
C HIS A 25 -19.41 -10.18 -0.48
N GLN A 26 -20.04 -9.90 0.65
CA GLN A 26 -21.46 -9.57 0.67
C GLN A 26 -21.77 -8.31 -0.14
N LEU A 27 -20.98 -7.25 0.06
CA LEU A 27 -21.15 -5.99 -0.67
C LEU A 27 -20.99 -6.18 -2.19
N VAL A 28 -20.02 -6.96 -2.64
CA VAL A 28 -19.80 -7.21 -4.08
C VAL A 28 -21.00 -7.96 -4.67
N LYS A 29 -21.60 -8.92 -3.93
CA LYS A 29 -22.83 -9.59 -4.34
C LYS A 29 -24.01 -8.64 -4.45
N GLU A 30 -24.19 -7.76 -3.47
CA GLU A 30 -25.25 -6.75 -3.47
C GLU A 30 -25.12 -5.77 -4.64
N LEU A 31 -23.90 -5.52 -5.10
CA LEU A 31 -23.62 -4.73 -6.32
C LEU A 31 -23.89 -5.50 -7.62
N GLY A 32 -24.30 -6.79 -7.54
CA GLY A 32 -24.64 -7.61 -8.70
C GLY A 32 -23.44 -8.19 -9.46
N ASN A 33 -22.26 -8.20 -8.86
CA ASN A 33 -21.05 -8.75 -9.48
C ASN A 33 -20.83 -10.22 -9.07
N GLU A 34 -20.23 -11.00 -9.97
CA GLU A 34 -19.73 -12.33 -9.64
C GLU A 34 -18.54 -12.20 -8.69
N VAL A 35 -18.57 -12.90 -7.56
CA VAL A 35 -17.50 -12.85 -6.57
C VAL A 35 -17.06 -14.22 -6.10
N ARG A 36 -15.75 -14.45 -6.12
CA ARG A 36 -15.10 -15.63 -5.55
C ARG A 36 -14.43 -15.25 -4.23
N PHE A 37 -14.77 -15.98 -3.18
CA PHE A 37 -14.15 -15.84 -1.86
C PHE A 37 -13.14 -16.96 -1.63
N MET A 38 -11.91 -16.61 -1.29
CA MET A 38 -10.87 -17.56 -0.96
C MET A 38 -10.19 -17.16 0.35
N GLU A 39 -10.29 -18.05 1.34
CA GLU A 39 -9.57 -17.92 2.59
C GLU A 39 -8.30 -18.75 2.52
N ILE A 40 -7.17 -18.12 2.85
CA ILE A 40 -5.85 -18.75 2.85
C ILE A 40 -5.31 -18.85 4.28
N PRO A 41 -4.43 -19.80 4.57
CA PRO A 41 -3.69 -19.80 5.83
C PRO A 41 -2.92 -18.49 6.00
N PRO A 42 -2.93 -17.86 7.19
CA PRO A 42 -2.15 -16.65 7.45
C PRO A 42 -0.68 -16.82 7.05
N ARG A 43 -0.13 -15.86 6.30
CA ARG A 43 1.29 -15.90 5.93
C ARG A 43 2.18 -15.55 7.13
N LYS A 44 3.42 -16.05 7.12
CA LYS A 44 4.39 -15.79 8.20
C LYS A 44 4.96 -14.38 8.10
N THR A 45 5.25 -13.93 6.89
CA THR A 45 5.91 -12.65 6.63
C THR A 45 5.18 -11.82 5.58
N HIS A 46 5.43 -10.50 5.57
CA HIS A 46 5.00 -9.65 4.48
C HIS A 46 5.74 -10.02 3.18
N GLY A 47 5.02 -10.08 2.07
CA GLY A 47 5.58 -10.43 0.75
C GLY A 47 5.68 -11.92 0.47
N GLU A 48 5.26 -12.78 1.40
CA GLU A 48 5.15 -14.22 1.14
C GLU A 48 4.06 -14.51 0.10
N GLU A 49 4.37 -15.35 -0.87
CA GLU A 49 3.45 -15.68 -1.97
C GLU A 49 2.19 -16.40 -1.44
N PRO A 50 1.02 -16.12 -2.03
CA PRO A 50 -0.18 -16.92 -1.75
C PRO A 50 -0.02 -18.35 -2.29
N PRO A 51 -0.90 -19.29 -1.89
CA PRO A 51 -0.94 -20.62 -2.50
C PRO A 51 -1.07 -20.54 -4.04
N ASP A 52 -0.51 -21.52 -4.74
CA ASP A 52 -0.43 -21.53 -6.21
C ASP A 52 -1.79 -21.48 -6.92
N ASP A 53 -2.81 -22.11 -6.33
CA ASP A 53 -4.17 -22.05 -6.85
C ASP A 53 -4.75 -20.63 -6.74
N VAL A 54 -4.52 -19.94 -5.62
CA VAL A 54 -4.89 -18.53 -5.45
C VAL A 54 -4.18 -17.66 -6.47
N ALA A 55 -2.85 -17.81 -6.61
CA ALA A 55 -2.07 -17.06 -7.59
C ALA A 55 -2.57 -17.26 -9.03
N ARG A 56 -2.99 -18.49 -9.37
CA ARG A 56 -3.61 -18.78 -10.68
C ARG A 56 -4.96 -18.09 -10.84
N PHE A 57 -5.83 -18.18 -9.82
CA PHE A 57 -7.16 -17.56 -9.89
C PHE A 57 -7.12 -16.04 -9.95
N MET A 58 -6.18 -15.39 -9.28
CA MET A 58 -6.00 -13.95 -9.36
C MET A 58 -5.87 -13.43 -10.81
N LYS A 59 -5.38 -14.28 -11.73
CA LYS A 59 -5.18 -13.94 -13.15
C LYS A 59 -6.45 -14.10 -14.00
N THR A 60 -7.52 -14.67 -13.46
CA THR A 60 -8.75 -15.03 -14.20
C THR A 60 -9.92 -14.11 -13.92
N VAL A 61 -9.73 -13.10 -13.10
CA VAL A 61 -10.75 -12.14 -12.67
C VAL A 61 -10.38 -10.72 -13.09
N ASP A 62 -11.30 -9.79 -12.91
CA ASP A 62 -11.09 -8.39 -13.30
C ASP A 62 -10.59 -7.55 -12.11
N VAL A 63 -10.97 -7.94 -10.90
CA VAL A 63 -10.60 -7.25 -9.65
C VAL A 63 -10.25 -8.24 -8.55
N VAL A 64 -9.18 -7.98 -7.83
CA VAL A 64 -8.79 -8.72 -6.63
C VAL A 64 -8.71 -7.78 -5.43
N LEU A 65 -9.33 -8.17 -4.32
CA LEU A 65 -9.25 -7.51 -3.01
C LEU A 65 -8.58 -8.46 -2.02
N CYS A 66 -7.50 -8.01 -1.39
CA CYS A 66 -6.72 -8.84 -0.46
C CYS A 66 -6.70 -8.25 0.95
N PRO A 67 -7.80 -8.34 1.74
CA PRO A 67 -7.75 -8.09 3.17
C PRO A 67 -7.06 -9.27 3.86
N THR A 68 -5.77 -9.14 4.15
CA THR A 68 -4.94 -10.19 4.75
C THR A 68 -4.06 -9.64 5.88
N SER A 69 -3.78 -10.43 6.89
CA SER A 69 -2.94 -10.02 8.03
C SER A 69 -1.51 -9.68 7.61
N LYS A 70 -0.99 -10.35 6.60
CA LYS A 70 0.33 -10.05 6.00
C LYS A 70 0.16 -9.50 4.59
N SER A 71 1.01 -8.54 4.26
CA SER A 71 0.96 -7.85 2.97
C SER A 71 1.23 -8.79 1.79
N MET A 72 0.37 -8.76 0.80
CA MET A 72 0.58 -9.35 -0.53
C MET A 72 1.05 -8.34 -1.57
N THR A 73 1.38 -7.11 -1.16
CA THR A 73 1.68 -5.98 -2.05
C THR A 73 2.85 -6.25 -2.99
N HIS A 74 3.89 -6.92 -2.50
CA HIS A 74 5.12 -7.15 -3.23
C HIS A 74 5.28 -8.59 -3.74
N THR A 75 4.18 -9.35 -3.83
CA THR A 75 4.19 -10.72 -4.36
C THR A 75 4.28 -10.75 -5.89
N ASN A 76 4.84 -11.83 -6.43
CA ASN A 76 4.83 -12.10 -7.88
C ASN A 76 3.39 -12.31 -8.36
N ALA A 77 2.57 -13.03 -7.60
CA ALA A 77 1.17 -13.26 -7.91
C ALA A 77 0.42 -11.96 -8.22
N LYS A 78 0.61 -10.91 -7.39
CA LYS A 78 0.02 -9.59 -7.64
C LYS A 78 0.58 -8.95 -8.92
N ARG A 79 1.90 -8.94 -9.09
CA ARG A 79 2.55 -8.34 -10.28
C ARG A 79 2.10 -8.98 -11.58
N GLU A 80 2.02 -10.31 -11.61
CA GLU A 80 1.58 -11.07 -12.77
C GLU A 80 0.09 -10.83 -13.09
N ALA A 81 -0.78 -10.81 -12.07
CA ALA A 81 -2.18 -10.48 -12.25
C ALA A 81 -2.35 -9.06 -12.83
N GLN A 82 -1.62 -8.07 -12.29
CA GLN A 82 -1.65 -6.70 -12.80
C GLN A 82 -1.12 -6.58 -14.24
N ALA A 83 -0.10 -7.34 -14.60
CA ALA A 83 0.43 -7.39 -15.97
C ALA A 83 -0.61 -7.90 -16.99
N LEU A 84 -1.56 -8.74 -16.53
CA LEU A 84 -2.70 -9.20 -17.34
C LEU A 84 -3.91 -8.25 -17.30
N GLY A 85 -3.77 -7.10 -16.66
CA GLY A 85 -4.82 -6.08 -16.60
C GLY A 85 -5.74 -6.17 -15.37
N VAL A 86 -5.51 -7.10 -14.45
CA VAL A 86 -6.31 -7.23 -13.21
C VAL A 86 -6.03 -6.06 -12.28
N ARG A 87 -7.08 -5.45 -11.72
CA ARG A 87 -6.94 -4.43 -10.68
C ARG A 87 -6.81 -5.10 -9.31
N VAL A 88 -5.74 -4.79 -8.59
CA VAL A 88 -5.47 -5.47 -7.31
C VAL A 88 -5.33 -4.46 -6.17
N ALA A 89 -6.21 -4.53 -5.18
CA ALA A 89 -6.06 -3.80 -3.92
C ALA A 89 -5.66 -4.75 -2.79
N THR A 90 -4.60 -4.40 -2.10
CA THR A 90 -4.15 -5.10 -0.89
C THR A 90 -4.47 -4.27 0.33
N LEU A 91 -4.93 -4.91 1.40
CA LEU A 91 -5.30 -4.27 2.66
C LEU A 91 -4.55 -4.97 3.81
N PRO A 92 -3.22 -4.79 3.88
CA PRO A 92 -2.39 -5.51 4.84
C PRO A 92 -2.68 -5.09 6.28
N GLY A 93 -3.00 -6.07 7.13
CA GLY A 93 -3.28 -5.85 8.55
C GLY A 93 -4.48 -4.93 8.80
N VAL A 94 -5.42 -4.88 7.85
CA VAL A 94 -6.60 -4.04 7.97
C VAL A 94 -7.47 -4.45 9.16
N THR A 95 -7.97 -3.46 9.90
CA THR A 95 -8.88 -3.62 11.02
C THR A 95 -10.23 -2.98 10.71
N GLU A 96 -11.27 -3.36 11.46
CA GLU A 96 -12.60 -2.74 11.32
C GLU A 96 -12.54 -1.22 11.58
N ASP A 97 -11.75 -0.79 12.57
CA ASP A 97 -11.53 0.62 12.85
C ASP A 97 -10.90 1.36 11.66
N MET A 98 -9.91 0.76 10.99
CA MET A 98 -9.33 1.33 9.76
C MET A 98 -10.36 1.39 8.62
N MET A 99 -11.22 0.38 8.48
CA MET A 99 -12.30 0.40 7.49
C MET A 99 -13.26 1.58 7.74
N VAL A 100 -13.67 1.79 8.98
CA VAL A 100 -14.61 2.86 9.33
C VAL A 100 -13.97 4.24 9.20
N ARG A 101 -12.78 4.46 9.76
CA ARG A 101 -12.14 5.78 9.83
C ARG A 101 -11.43 6.17 8.54
N CYS A 102 -10.78 5.24 7.85
CA CYS A 102 -9.88 5.57 6.77
C CYS A 102 -10.49 5.29 5.38
N MET A 103 -11.35 4.28 5.26
CA MET A 103 -11.97 3.96 3.96
C MET A 103 -13.14 4.88 3.60
N ASN A 104 -13.73 5.55 4.58
CA ASN A 104 -14.82 6.52 4.38
C ASN A 104 -14.30 7.94 4.03
N ALA A 105 -13.14 8.06 3.44
CA ALA A 105 -12.55 9.33 3.02
C ALA A 105 -12.94 9.67 1.57
N ASP A 106 -12.89 10.96 1.24
CA ASP A 106 -13.06 11.43 -0.14
C ASP A 106 -11.78 11.14 -0.95
N TYR A 107 -11.75 9.98 -1.60
CA TYR A 107 -10.60 9.55 -2.41
C TYR A 107 -10.33 10.44 -3.64
N HIS A 108 -11.27 11.26 -4.09
CA HIS A 108 -11.01 12.23 -5.15
C HIS A 108 -10.16 13.39 -4.62
N LYS A 109 -10.46 13.89 -3.42
CA LYS A 109 -9.62 14.91 -2.74
C LYS A 109 -8.25 14.33 -2.38
N ILE A 110 -8.19 13.10 -1.89
CA ILE A 110 -6.93 12.41 -1.62
C ILE A 110 -6.08 12.32 -2.90
N ALA A 111 -6.68 11.95 -4.02
CA ALA A 111 -5.97 11.85 -5.29
C ALA A 111 -5.45 13.21 -5.76
N GLU A 112 -6.25 14.27 -5.64
CA GLU A 112 -5.83 15.64 -5.96
C GLU A 112 -4.60 16.05 -5.13
N MET A 113 -4.67 15.88 -3.81
CA MET A 113 -3.57 16.20 -2.91
C MET A 113 -2.32 15.37 -3.17
N THR A 114 -2.49 14.05 -3.37
CA THR A 114 -1.40 13.13 -3.65
C THR A 114 -0.69 13.47 -4.96
N ASN A 115 -1.45 13.79 -6.00
CA ASN A 115 -0.89 14.20 -7.29
C ASN A 115 -0.13 15.52 -7.16
N LYS A 116 -0.71 16.51 -6.49
CA LYS A 116 -0.05 17.80 -6.25
C LYS A 116 1.28 17.63 -5.50
N LEU A 117 1.30 16.81 -4.45
CA LEU A 117 2.54 16.49 -3.72
C LEU A 117 3.55 15.76 -4.60
N GLY A 118 3.09 14.80 -5.40
CA GLY A 118 3.95 14.10 -6.36
C GLY A 118 4.61 15.04 -7.36
N ASP A 119 3.83 16.00 -7.91
CA ASP A 119 4.36 17.03 -8.82
C ASP A 119 5.37 17.95 -8.15
N MET A 120 5.15 18.28 -6.87
CA MET A 120 6.12 19.06 -6.09
C MET A 120 7.42 18.29 -5.88
N LEU A 121 7.34 17.00 -5.50
CA LEU A 121 8.51 16.15 -5.32
C LEU A 121 9.34 16.02 -6.60
N GLU A 122 8.69 15.81 -7.77
CA GLU A 122 9.38 15.68 -9.05
C GLU A 122 10.10 16.95 -9.52
N LYS A 123 9.63 18.12 -9.10
CA LYS A 123 10.25 19.42 -9.39
C LYS A 123 11.34 19.80 -8.36
N THR A 124 11.43 19.04 -7.28
CA THR A 124 12.32 19.35 -6.14
C THR A 124 13.69 18.68 -6.35
N LYS A 125 14.75 19.44 -6.10
CA LYS A 125 16.12 18.92 -6.18
C LYS A 125 16.58 18.30 -4.87
N LYS A 126 16.13 18.86 -3.73
CA LYS A 126 16.59 18.48 -2.40
C LYS A 126 15.48 18.66 -1.38
N VAL A 127 15.33 17.68 -0.50
CA VAL A 127 14.42 17.73 0.65
C VAL A 127 15.22 17.80 1.93
N ARG A 128 14.81 18.66 2.86
CA ARG A 128 15.30 18.68 4.24
C ARG A 128 14.15 18.38 5.19
N ILE A 129 14.37 17.44 6.10
CA ILE A 129 13.42 17.07 7.14
C ILE A 129 14.00 17.48 8.48
N THR A 130 13.22 18.22 9.26
CA THR A 130 13.58 18.61 10.63
C THR A 130 12.45 18.25 11.58
N SER A 131 12.80 17.92 12.83
CA SER A 131 11.83 17.71 13.91
C SER A 131 12.33 18.26 15.24
N ALA A 132 11.42 18.53 16.17
CA ALA A 132 11.76 18.97 17.52
C ALA A 132 12.60 17.93 18.29
N ALA A 133 12.48 16.64 17.95
CA ALA A 133 13.28 15.56 18.52
C ALA A 133 14.76 15.58 18.07
N GLY A 134 15.11 16.44 17.13
CA GLY A 134 16.49 16.63 16.67
C GLY A 134 16.79 15.98 15.32
N THR A 135 15.80 15.55 14.55
CA THR A 135 16.02 15.19 13.15
C THR A 135 16.47 16.43 12.37
N ASP A 136 17.54 16.28 11.62
CA ASP A 136 17.97 17.22 10.59
C ASP A 136 18.64 16.42 9.48
N LEU A 137 17.85 16.06 8.48
CA LEU A 137 18.23 15.15 7.40
C LEU A 137 18.00 15.83 6.06
N THR A 138 19.03 15.88 5.23
CA THR A 138 18.99 16.43 3.88
C THR A 138 19.18 15.31 2.86
N MET A 139 18.30 15.26 1.87
CA MET A 139 18.26 14.20 0.87
C MET A 139 18.09 14.80 -0.53
N PRO A 140 19.03 14.60 -1.47
CA PRO A 140 18.83 14.95 -2.86
C PRO A 140 17.87 13.96 -3.52
N ILE A 141 16.92 14.51 -4.31
CA ILE A 141 15.90 13.76 -5.03
C ILE A 141 15.77 14.20 -6.50
N GLU A 142 16.69 15.00 -7.01
CA GLU A 142 16.65 15.54 -8.36
C GLU A 142 16.53 14.42 -9.42
N GLY A 143 15.57 14.57 -10.33
CA GLY A 143 15.34 13.60 -11.40
C GLY A 143 14.62 12.31 -10.99
N ARG A 144 14.27 12.15 -9.71
CA ARG A 144 13.50 11.00 -9.23
C ARG A 144 12.02 11.18 -9.56
N LYS A 145 11.37 10.10 -9.99
CA LYS A 145 9.90 10.09 -10.17
C LYS A 145 9.20 9.76 -8.88
N ALA A 146 8.18 10.53 -8.54
CA ALA A 146 7.36 10.29 -7.38
C ALA A 146 6.35 9.15 -7.64
N ILE A 147 6.18 8.29 -6.65
CA ILE A 147 5.11 7.30 -6.61
C ILE A 147 3.91 7.95 -5.93
N ARG A 148 2.75 7.88 -6.61
CA ARG A 148 1.49 8.47 -6.17
C ARG A 148 0.51 7.37 -5.81
N SER A 149 0.35 7.09 -4.53
CA SER A 149 -0.58 6.09 -4.02
C SER A 149 -1.86 6.77 -3.55
N HIS A 150 -2.75 7.05 -4.48
CA HIS A 150 -3.97 7.84 -4.24
C HIS A 150 -5.24 7.00 -4.04
N GLY A 151 -5.18 5.68 -4.16
CA GLY A 151 -6.29 4.77 -3.87
C GLY A 151 -7.37 4.64 -4.94
N LEU A 152 -7.33 5.42 -6.01
CA LEU A 152 -8.25 5.29 -7.15
C LEU A 152 -7.68 4.32 -8.19
N PHE A 153 -7.93 3.04 -7.99
CA PHE A 153 -7.47 1.98 -8.89
C PHE A 153 -8.58 1.59 -9.86
N ARG A 154 -8.87 2.46 -10.84
CA ARG A 154 -9.95 2.29 -11.83
C ARG A 154 -9.49 1.77 -13.18
N GLU A 155 -8.22 1.95 -13.51
CA GLU A 155 -7.63 1.52 -14.77
C GLU A 155 -7.15 0.07 -14.69
N LYS A 156 -7.18 -0.65 -15.81
CA LYS A 156 -6.67 -2.03 -15.91
C LYS A 156 -5.20 -2.11 -15.47
N GLY A 157 -4.86 -3.14 -14.72
CA GLY A 157 -3.51 -3.38 -14.22
C GLY A 157 -3.08 -2.47 -13.05
N LYS A 158 -3.93 -1.51 -12.64
CA LYS A 158 -3.62 -0.65 -11.49
C LYS A 158 -3.96 -1.32 -10.17
N GLY A 159 -3.30 -0.88 -9.13
CA GLY A 159 -3.56 -1.34 -7.78
C GLY A 159 -2.50 -0.87 -6.80
N GLY A 160 -2.74 -1.11 -5.55
CA GLY A 160 -1.88 -0.72 -4.44
C GLY A 160 -2.51 -1.06 -3.11
N ASN A 161 -2.03 -0.41 -2.05
CA ASN A 161 -2.60 -0.56 -0.72
C ASN A 161 -3.87 0.27 -0.54
N LEU A 162 -4.77 -0.19 0.30
CA LEU A 162 -5.90 0.54 0.85
C LEU A 162 -5.99 0.26 2.37
N PRO A 163 -6.33 1.26 3.19
CA PRO A 163 -6.41 2.68 2.85
C PRO A 163 -5.04 3.26 2.43
N THR A 164 -5.06 4.35 1.66
CA THR A 164 -3.84 5.02 1.21
C THR A 164 -4.11 6.51 0.96
N GLY A 165 -3.06 7.28 0.71
CA GLY A 165 -3.07 8.71 0.49
C GLY A 165 -1.67 9.27 0.63
N GLU A 166 -0.69 8.74 -0.10
CA GLU A 166 0.70 9.12 0.02
C GLU A 166 1.35 9.43 -1.34
N ALA A 167 2.28 10.38 -1.33
CA ALA A 167 3.24 10.58 -2.39
C ALA A 167 4.64 10.42 -1.82
N PHE A 168 5.46 9.63 -2.47
CA PHE A 168 6.82 9.37 -1.99
C PHE A 168 7.83 9.21 -3.12
N VAL A 169 9.10 9.38 -2.77
CA VAL A 169 10.24 9.25 -3.67
C VAL A 169 11.42 8.67 -2.90
N ALA A 170 12.19 7.79 -3.53
CA ALA A 170 13.44 7.35 -2.97
C ALA A 170 14.51 8.45 -3.18
N PRO A 171 15.31 8.80 -2.17
CA PRO A 171 16.42 9.74 -2.37
C PRO A 171 17.49 9.13 -3.29
N ILE A 172 18.41 9.98 -3.76
CA ILE A 172 19.60 9.51 -4.46
C ILE A 172 20.48 8.79 -3.44
N GLU A 173 20.80 7.55 -3.75
CA GLU A 173 21.58 6.67 -2.88
C GLU A 173 22.94 7.29 -2.54
N GLU A 174 23.40 7.09 -1.31
CA GLU A 174 24.71 7.55 -0.79
C GLU A 174 24.91 9.09 -0.69
N HIS A 175 23.91 9.88 -1.11
CA HIS A 175 24.01 11.36 -1.10
C HIS A 175 23.15 12.00 0.00
N SER A 176 22.53 11.20 0.86
CA SER A 176 21.79 11.70 2.02
C SER A 176 22.75 12.01 3.18
N ASN A 177 22.53 13.14 3.85
CA ASN A 177 23.39 13.57 4.96
C ASN A 177 22.54 14.13 6.10
N GLY A 178 22.91 13.80 7.32
CA GLY A 178 22.30 14.31 8.53
C GLY A 178 21.94 13.26 9.55
N LEU A 179 21.05 13.63 10.46
CA LEU A 179 20.59 12.81 11.58
C LEU A 179 19.08 12.58 11.46
N ALA A 180 18.65 11.32 11.53
CA ALA A 180 17.26 10.95 11.73
C ALA A 180 17.06 10.50 13.19
N VAL A 181 16.12 11.13 13.87
CA VAL A 181 15.68 10.73 15.21
C VAL A 181 14.32 10.08 15.08
N ILE A 182 14.22 8.82 15.45
CA ILE A 182 13.00 8.02 15.36
C ILE A 182 12.42 7.88 16.77
N ASP A 183 11.24 8.43 16.99
CA ASP A 183 10.57 8.50 18.29
C ASP A 183 9.11 7.95 18.26
N GLY A 184 8.72 7.30 17.18
CA GLY A 184 7.39 6.74 17.00
C GLY A 184 7.43 5.24 16.75
N SER A 185 7.52 4.84 15.50
CA SER A 185 7.57 3.45 15.06
C SER A 185 8.54 3.25 13.92
N MET A 186 9.04 2.03 13.78
CA MET A 186 9.95 1.65 12.70
C MET A 186 9.51 0.33 12.09
N ALA A 187 9.46 0.27 10.76
CA ALA A 187 9.10 -0.95 10.03
C ALA A 187 10.05 -2.10 10.40
N GLY A 188 9.48 -3.26 10.71
CA GLY A 188 10.24 -4.44 11.15
C GLY A 188 10.60 -4.47 12.65
N ILE A 189 10.47 -3.33 13.36
CA ILE A 189 10.76 -3.23 14.80
C ILE A 189 9.45 -3.02 15.59
N GLY A 190 8.53 -2.19 15.07
CA GLY A 190 7.28 -1.84 15.73
C GLY A 190 7.32 -0.48 16.42
N VAL A 191 6.46 -0.29 17.43
CA VAL A 191 6.40 0.94 18.23
C VAL A 191 7.58 1.00 19.18
N LEU A 192 8.25 2.15 19.22
CA LEU A 192 9.38 2.41 20.13
C LEU A 192 8.84 2.88 21.47
N THR A 193 8.96 2.06 22.50
CA THR A 193 8.36 2.33 23.82
C THR A 193 9.26 3.09 24.78
N SER A 194 10.57 3.17 24.53
CA SER A 194 11.53 3.76 25.48
C SER A 194 12.82 4.30 24.91
N GLN A 195 13.09 4.21 23.61
CA GLN A 195 14.34 4.70 23.03
C GLN A 195 14.14 5.39 21.70
N ILE A 196 14.68 6.58 21.64
CA ILE A 196 14.88 7.31 20.40
C ILE A 196 15.99 6.62 19.62
N GLY A 197 15.63 5.99 18.50
CA GLY A 197 16.60 5.49 17.53
C GLY A 197 17.27 6.66 16.81
N ARG A 198 18.59 6.72 16.81
CA ARG A 198 19.37 7.69 16.02
C ARG A 198 20.07 6.97 14.90
N ALA A 199 19.84 7.42 13.67
CA ALA A 199 20.56 6.95 12.50
C ALA A 199 21.32 8.14 11.90
N SER A 200 22.63 8.00 11.72
CA SER A 200 23.46 8.97 11.01
C SER A 200 23.60 8.52 9.56
N CYS A 201 23.10 9.32 8.64
CA CYS A 201 23.39 9.15 7.21
C CYS A 201 24.55 10.08 6.85
N ARG A 202 25.66 9.52 6.41
CA ARG A 202 26.80 10.27 5.87
C ARG A 202 27.12 9.76 4.48
N GLU A 203 27.48 10.68 3.59
CA GLU A 203 28.15 10.29 2.36
C GLU A 203 29.37 9.42 2.71
N ARG A 204 29.49 8.28 2.05
CA ARG A 204 30.79 7.58 2.03
C ARG A 204 31.67 8.36 1.06
N VAL A 205 32.70 8.99 1.61
CA VAL A 205 33.80 9.59 0.85
C VAL A 205 34.65 8.47 0.29
#